data_a3d524b5fed092b6010cb87fb7b7c05e
#
_entry.id   a3d524b5fed092b6010cb87fb7b7c05e
#
_cell.length_a   1.000
_cell.length_b   1.000
_cell.length_c   1.000
_cell.angle_alpha   90.00
_cell.angle_beta   90.00
_cell.angle_gamma   90.00
#
_symmetry.space_group_name_H-M   'P 1'
#
loop_
_entity.id
_entity.type
_entity.pdbx_description
1 polymer ?
#
loop_
_entity_poly.entity_id
_entity_poly.type
_entity_poly.pdbx_seq_one_letter_code
_entity_poly.pdbx_strand_id
1 'polypeptide(L)'
;MGQDPGNLDSLIIATVQTDPGVPSAMIPIYAVTDDPVAGIVLPIQWDNPDGRIHPGGVYFFGSLLGWDQIQDSLDLTNRHLIITGVNDTGGVANPVINTAGERQLVMMLRMVIHPEADDEDVPISSFIDSELGPAQFILDDGTTTFEPVIVDGALVFHPLVVDEPLNLPNKFNLEENYPNPFNAHTEIGFAVSSRCHVRLDIHDILGRKIRTLVAGQFDTGYYRAIWDGKSDNGVEVASGLYFYTLKTEAASVSRKMLLLK
;
A
#
# COMPACT_ATOMS: atom_id res chain seq x y z
N MET A 1 -21.73 -20.56 6.38
CA MET A 1 -21.54 -19.15 6.01
C MET A 1 -22.16 -18.32 7.10
N GLY A 2 -21.33 -17.67 7.92
CA GLY A 2 -21.77 -16.71 8.91
C GLY A 2 -22.25 -15.45 8.19
N GLN A 3 -23.33 -14.85 8.64
CA GLN A 3 -23.68 -13.49 8.24
C GLN A 3 -22.79 -12.55 9.03
N ASP A 4 -22.16 -11.60 8.35
CA ASP A 4 -21.45 -10.49 8.96
C ASP A 4 -22.38 -9.80 9.98
N PRO A 5 -22.03 -9.74 11.27
CA PRO A 5 -22.89 -9.16 12.31
C PRO A 5 -22.90 -7.63 12.34
N GLY A 6 -22.02 -6.98 11.54
CA GLY A 6 -21.79 -5.52 11.55
C GLY A 6 -22.17 -4.81 10.26
N ASN A 7 -21.34 -3.84 9.89
CA ASN A 7 -21.40 -3.19 8.58
C ASN A 7 -20.79 -4.12 7.53
N LEU A 8 -21.17 -3.94 6.26
CA LEU A 8 -20.65 -4.76 5.16
C LEU A 8 -19.15 -4.59 5.01
N ASP A 9 -18.41 -5.62 5.39
CA ASP A 9 -16.98 -5.70 5.18
C ASP A 9 -16.63 -5.79 3.69
N SER A 10 -15.56 -5.15 3.28
CA SER A 10 -15.20 -5.11 1.86
C SER A 10 -13.70 -5.18 1.61
N LEU A 11 -13.36 -5.73 0.44
CA LEU A 11 -12.05 -5.59 -0.20
C LEU A 11 -12.20 -4.76 -1.46
N ILE A 12 -11.40 -3.72 -1.58
CA ILE A 12 -11.49 -2.75 -2.66
C ILE A 12 -10.20 -2.81 -3.48
N ILE A 13 -10.29 -3.30 -4.70
CA ILE A 13 -9.21 -3.21 -5.69
C ILE A 13 -9.32 -1.83 -6.34
N ALA A 14 -8.29 -1.01 -6.25
CA ALA A 14 -8.35 0.33 -6.80
C ALA A 14 -8.25 0.32 -8.33
N THR A 15 -8.94 1.25 -8.98
CA THR A 15 -8.66 1.61 -10.37
C THR A 15 -7.51 2.59 -10.40
N VAL A 16 -6.48 2.27 -11.18
CA VAL A 16 -5.25 3.07 -11.30
C VAL A 16 -5.05 3.49 -12.74
N GLN A 17 -4.79 4.75 -12.94
CA GLN A 17 -4.39 5.30 -14.23
C GLN A 17 -2.87 5.15 -14.41
N THR A 18 -2.44 4.78 -15.61
CA THR A 18 -1.03 4.68 -15.99
C THR A 18 -0.82 5.22 -17.38
N ASP A 19 0.40 5.66 -17.66
CA ASP A 19 0.78 6.13 -18.98
C ASP A 19 1.33 4.97 -19.84
N PRO A 20 1.13 5.01 -21.16
CA PRO A 20 1.77 4.09 -22.09
C PRO A 20 3.30 4.10 -21.96
N GLY A 21 3.91 2.92 -21.99
CA GLY A 21 5.36 2.77 -21.90
C GLY A 21 5.96 2.76 -20.51
N VAL A 22 5.15 2.89 -19.45
CA VAL A 22 5.58 2.68 -18.07
C VAL A 22 5.77 1.18 -17.83
N PRO A 23 6.92 0.72 -17.27
CA PRO A 23 7.21 -0.71 -17.17
C PRO A 23 6.40 -1.44 -16.08
N SER A 24 5.76 -0.72 -15.17
CA SER A 24 4.90 -1.30 -14.14
C SER A 24 4.00 -0.27 -13.48
N ALA A 25 2.86 -0.71 -12.96
CA ALA A 25 1.93 0.07 -12.14
C ALA A 25 1.67 -0.63 -10.81
N MET A 26 1.33 0.15 -9.78
CA MET A 26 1.01 -0.35 -8.45
C MET A 26 -0.48 -0.14 -8.18
N ILE A 27 -1.21 -1.21 -7.95
CA ILE A 27 -2.64 -1.19 -7.69
C ILE A 27 -2.89 -1.42 -6.20
N PRO A 28 -3.35 -0.39 -5.47
CA PRO A 28 -3.70 -0.52 -4.07
C PRO A 28 -4.92 -1.43 -3.86
N ILE A 29 -4.84 -2.28 -2.84
CA ILE A 29 -5.96 -3.08 -2.35
C ILE A 29 -6.21 -2.66 -0.91
N TYR A 30 -7.45 -2.28 -0.63
CA TYR A 30 -7.87 -1.79 0.67
C TYR A 30 -8.85 -2.77 1.31
N ALA A 31 -8.82 -2.85 2.63
CA ALA A 31 -9.86 -3.47 3.43
C ALA A 31 -10.68 -2.42 4.17
N VAL A 32 -11.93 -2.72 4.35
CA VAL A 32 -12.84 -2.06 5.30
C VAL A 32 -13.46 -3.18 6.12
N THR A 33 -13.26 -3.18 7.44
CA THR A 33 -13.83 -4.19 8.34
C THR A 33 -14.02 -3.60 9.74
N ASP A 34 -15.11 -3.94 10.39
CA ASP A 34 -15.32 -3.64 11.81
C ASP A 34 -15.09 -4.88 12.70
N ASP A 35 -14.83 -6.03 12.10
CA ASP A 35 -14.44 -7.26 12.75
C ASP A 35 -12.92 -7.52 12.73
N PRO A 36 -12.35 -8.21 13.72
CA PRO A 36 -10.93 -8.54 13.74
C PRO A 36 -10.63 -9.71 12.80
N VAL A 37 -10.08 -9.41 11.61
CA VAL A 37 -9.72 -10.38 10.59
C VAL A 37 -8.29 -10.87 10.79
N ALA A 38 -8.13 -12.18 10.99
CA ALA A 38 -6.85 -12.87 11.14
C ALA A 38 -6.45 -13.72 9.93
N GLY A 39 -7.28 -13.79 8.91
CA GLY A 39 -6.96 -14.48 7.67
C GLY A 39 -7.69 -13.89 6.47
N ILE A 40 -7.10 -14.05 5.30
CA ILE A 40 -7.62 -13.59 4.03
C ILE A 40 -7.37 -14.64 2.94
N VAL A 41 -8.39 -14.86 2.11
CA VAL A 41 -8.27 -15.54 0.82
C VAL A 41 -8.78 -14.57 -0.23
N LEU A 42 -7.94 -14.21 -1.19
CA LEU A 42 -8.30 -13.26 -2.25
C LEU A 42 -7.88 -13.81 -3.62
N PRO A 43 -8.79 -14.49 -4.32
CA PRO A 43 -8.58 -14.88 -5.71
C PRO A 43 -8.83 -13.70 -6.63
N ILE A 44 -7.83 -13.32 -7.42
CA ILE A 44 -7.86 -12.21 -8.37
C ILE A 44 -7.65 -12.74 -9.78
N GLN A 45 -8.41 -12.22 -10.73
CA GLN A 45 -8.19 -12.39 -12.16
C GLN A 45 -8.02 -11.03 -12.83
N TRP A 46 -7.32 -11.02 -13.97
CA TRP A 46 -7.17 -9.83 -14.82
C TRP A 46 -7.46 -10.20 -16.26
N ASP A 47 -8.07 -9.26 -16.98
CA ASP A 47 -8.40 -9.47 -18.39
C ASP A 47 -7.39 -8.79 -19.31
N ASN A 48 -6.33 -9.53 -19.66
CA ASN A 48 -5.34 -9.13 -20.63
C ASN A 48 -4.98 -10.33 -21.52
N PRO A 49 -5.71 -10.54 -22.63
CA PRO A 49 -5.61 -11.74 -23.48
C PRO A 49 -4.24 -11.94 -24.12
N ASP A 50 -3.48 -10.87 -24.39
CA ASP A 50 -2.16 -10.94 -25.01
C ASP A 50 -1.04 -11.34 -24.02
N GLY A 51 -1.34 -11.36 -22.72
CA GLY A 51 -0.41 -11.77 -21.66
C GLY A 51 0.73 -10.79 -21.39
N ARG A 52 0.72 -9.62 -22.01
CA ARG A 52 1.77 -8.61 -21.87
C ARG A 52 1.64 -7.74 -20.63
N ILE A 53 0.50 -7.82 -19.95
CA ILE A 53 0.26 -7.17 -18.66
C ILE A 53 -0.14 -8.26 -17.67
N HIS A 54 0.65 -8.38 -16.61
CA HIS A 54 0.45 -9.43 -15.62
C HIS A 54 0.98 -9.02 -14.23
N PRO A 55 0.50 -9.64 -13.14
CA PRO A 55 1.08 -9.46 -11.83
C PRO A 55 2.57 -9.81 -11.78
N GLY A 56 3.35 -8.98 -11.11
CA GLY A 56 4.79 -9.17 -10.89
C GLY A 56 5.19 -9.22 -9.43
N GLY A 57 4.20 -9.22 -8.53
CA GLY A 57 4.38 -9.37 -7.09
C GLY A 57 3.32 -8.65 -6.28
N VAL A 58 3.17 -9.07 -5.04
CA VAL A 58 2.27 -8.46 -4.05
C VAL A 58 3.10 -7.92 -2.90
N TYR A 59 2.81 -6.71 -2.45
CA TYR A 59 3.43 -6.08 -1.30
C TYR A 59 2.37 -5.89 -0.22
N PHE A 60 2.71 -6.25 1.01
CA PHE A 60 1.80 -6.23 2.15
C PHE A 60 2.07 -5.03 3.06
N PHE A 61 1.02 -4.49 3.69
CA PHE A 61 1.07 -3.28 4.49
C PHE A 61 0.31 -3.45 5.81
N GLY A 62 0.60 -2.56 6.76
CA GLY A 62 -0.10 -2.52 8.04
C GLY A 62 0.00 -3.83 8.82
N SER A 63 -1.12 -4.34 9.26
CA SER A 63 -1.21 -5.56 10.07
C SER A 63 -0.69 -6.80 9.34
N LEU A 64 -0.83 -6.87 8.01
CA LEU A 64 -0.35 -8.00 7.20
C LEU A 64 1.16 -8.21 7.25
N LEU A 65 1.96 -7.17 7.54
CA LEU A 65 3.42 -7.30 7.70
C LEU A 65 3.85 -8.19 8.87
N GLY A 66 2.97 -8.44 9.82
CA GLY A 66 3.22 -9.29 10.98
C GLY A 66 2.59 -10.67 10.88
N TRP A 67 1.99 -11.03 9.75
CA TRP A 67 1.39 -12.34 9.57
C TRP A 67 2.43 -13.39 9.23
N ASP A 68 2.32 -14.59 9.83
CA ASP A 68 3.34 -15.63 9.73
C ASP A 68 3.30 -16.41 8.42
N GLN A 69 2.12 -16.51 7.81
CA GLN A 69 1.90 -17.28 6.59
C GLN A 69 1.16 -16.43 5.56
N ILE A 70 1.93 -15.82 4.68
CA ILE A 70 1.38 -15.14 3.50
C ILE A 70 1.95 -15.83 2.27
N GLN A 71 1.08 -16.23 1.37
CA GLN A 71 1.43 -16.89 0.12
C GLN A 71 0.67 -16.27 -1.03
N ASP A 72 1.33 -16.19 -2.16
CA ASP A 72 0.72 -15.87 -3.43
C ASP A 72 1.00 -16.98 -4.46
N SER A 73 -0.01 -17.34 -5.22
CA SER A 73 0.07 -18.32 -6.30
C SER A 73 -0.36 -17.68 -7.61
N LEU A 74 0.57 -17.57 -8.54
CA LEU A 74 0.37 -16.91 -9.82
C LEU A 74 0.25 -17.92 -10.96
N ASP A 75 -0.89 -17.93 -11.64
CA ASP A 75 -1.14 -18.70 -12.87
C ASP A 75 -1.30 -17.73 -14.06
N LEU A 76 -0.24 -17.55 -14.81
CA LEU A 76 -0.23 -16.68 -15.99
C LEU A 76 -1.07 -17.24 -17.14
N THR A 77 -1.29 -18.56 -17.20
CA THR A 77 -2.06 -19.20 -18.28
C THR A 77 -3.54 -18.89 -18.14
N ASN A 78 -4.06 -19.02 -16.92
CA ASN A 78 -5.45 -18.72 -16.62
C ASN A 78 -5.67 -17.27 -16.19
N ARG A 79 -4.60 -16.50 -16.04
CA ARG A 79 -4.62 -15.12 -15.55
C ARG A 79 -5.25 -15.01 -14.16
N HIS A 80 -4.82 -15.90 -13.29
CA HIS A 80 -5.27 -15.98 -11.91
C HIS A 80 -4.11 -15.73 -10.93
N LEU A 81 -4.38 -14.96 -9.90
CA LEU A 81 -3.52 -14.76 -8.75
C LEU A 81 -4.32 -15.03 -7.50
N ILE A 82 -3.87 -15.97 -6.69
CA ILE A 82 -4.50 -16.25 -5.40
C ILE A 82 -3.58 -15.77 -4.31
N ILE A 83 -4.08 -14.89 -3.46
CA ILE A 83 -3.38 -14.37 -2.29
C ILE A 83 -4.05 -14.99 -1.07
N THR A 84 -3.26 -15.69 -0.25
CA THR A 84 -3.71 -16.22 1.03
C THR A 84 -2.82 -15.67 2.15
N GLY A 85 -3.42 -15.30 3.24
CA GLY A 85 -2.71 -14.88 4.42
C GLY A 85 -3.42 -15.38 5.66
N VAL A 86 -2.67 -15.95 6.61
CA VAL A 86 -3.18 -16.35 7.90
C VAL A 86 -2.21 -15.91 8.99
N ASN A 87 -2.76 -15.33 10.01
CA ASN A 87 -2.05 -15.02 11.22
C ASN A 87 -2.07 -16.27 12.11
N ASP A 88 -0.90 -16.89 12.36
CA ASP A 88 -0.84 -18.07 13.22
C ASP A 88 -1.12 -17.69 14.67
N THR A 89 -2.20 -18.25 15.20
CA THR A 89 -2.71 -17.96 16.54
C THR A 89 -1.89 -18.57 17.69
N GLY A 90 -0.59 -18.82 17.48
CA GLY A 90 0.33 -19.44 18.44
C GLY A 90 0.63 -18.66 19.72
N GLY A 91 -0.31 -17.83 20.21
CA GLY A 91 -0.32 -17.40 21.62
C GLY A 91 0.30 -16.04 21.94
N VAL A 92 0.66 -15.22 20.98
CA VAL A 92 0.99 -13.80 21.16
C VAL A 92 -0.05 -12.99 20.39
N ALA A 93 -0.51 -11.86 20.92
CA ALA A 93 -1.46 -10.99 20.25
C ALA A 93 -0.90 -10.53 18.89
N ASN A 94 -1.18 -11.29 17.86
CA ASN A 94 -0.74 -11.01 16.51
C ASN A 94 -1.62 -9.91 15.88
N PRO A 95 -1.08 -9.05 15.02
CA PRO A 95 -1.86 -7.99 14.42
C PRO A 95 -2.97 -8.57 13.54
N VAL A 96 -4.20 -8.19 13.80
CA VAL A 96 -5.37 -8.46 12.95
C VAL A 96 -5.66 -7.24 12.10
N ILE A 97 -6.30 -7.44 10.94
CA ILE A 97 -6.89 -6.32 10.22
C ILE A 97 -8.16 -5.94 10.98
N ASN A 98 -8.19 -4.75 11.54
CA ASN A 98 -9.39 -4.14 12.07
C ASN A 98 -9.32 -2.66 11.74
N THR A 99 -10.14 -2.24 10.82
CA THR A 99 -10.11 -0.86 10.29
C THR A 99 -11.13 0.04 11.00
N ALA A 100 -11.89 -0.51 11.96
CA ALA A 100 -13.02 0.16 12.61
C ALA A 100 -14.01 0.78 11.60
N GLY A 101 -14.22 0.09 10.47
CA GLY A 101 -15.07 0.55 9.36
C GLY A 101 -14.43 1.60 8.46
N GLU A 102 -13.18 1.96 8.67
CA GLU A 102 -12.44 2.89 7.82
C GLU A 102 -11.65 2.17 6.74
N ARG A 103 -11.43 2.83 5.61
CA ARG A 103 -10.65 2.27 4.49
C ARG A 103 -9.16 2.24 4.82
N GLN A 104 -8.55 1.06 4.87
CA GLN A 104 -7.14 0.87 5.15
C GLN A 104 -6.42 0.13 4.00
N LEU A 105 -5.26 0.63 3.60
CA LEU A 105 -4.38 -0.05 2.64
C LEU A 105 -3.80 -1.31 3.28
N VAL A 106 -4.04 -2.46 2.67
CA VAL A 106 -3.55 -3.76 3.15
C VAL A 106 -2.53 -4.39 2.21
N MET A 107 -2.69 -4.17 0.91
CA MET A 107 -1.80 -4.73 -0.12
C MET A 107 -1.59 -3.75 -1.27
N MET A 108 -0.47 -3.94 -2.00
CA MET A 108 -0.29 -3.37 -3.34
C MET A 108 0.07 -4.49 -4.32
N LEU A 109 -0.71 -4.60 -5.37
CA LEU A 109 -0.44 -5.48 -6.49
C LEU A 109 0.39 -4.73 -7.53
N ARG A 110 1.61 -5.22 -7.81
CA ARG A 110 2.42 -4.70 -8.90
C ARG A 110 2.04 -5.38 -10.20
N MET A 111 1.56 -4.62 -11.16
CA MET A 111 1.36 -5.07 -12.53
C MET A 111 2.61 -4.75 -13.34
N VAL A 112 3.18 -5.75 -14.02
CA VAL A 112 4.27 -5.59 -14.99
C VAL A 112 3.64 -5.30 -16.34
N ILE A 113 4.16 -4.31 -17.04
CA ILE A 113 3.67 -3.85 -18.34
C ILE A 113 4.79 -4.03 -19.34
N HIS A 114 4.60 -4.91 -20.32
CA HIS A 114 5.57 -5.10 -21.39
C HIS A 114 5.60 -3.88 -22.32
N PRO A 115 6.77 -3.46 -22.85
CA PRO A 115 6.86 -2.28 -23.74
C PRO A 115 5.99 -2.33 -24.99
N GLU A 116 5.59 -3.53 -25.42
CA GLU A 116 4.73 -3.75 -26.56
C GLU A 116 3.28 -4.08 -26.16
N ALA A 117 2.90 -3.87 -24.90
CA ALA A 117 1.51 -4.03 -24.48
C ALA A 117 0.63 -3.01 -25.18
N ASP A 118 -0.56 -3.43 -25.57
CA ASP A 118 -1.57 -2.53 -26.09
C ASP A 118 -2.09 -1.62 -24.97
N ASP A 119 -2.49 -0.40 -25.30
CA ASP A 119 -3.00 0.59 -24.34
C ASP A 119 -4.49 0.33 -24.01
N GLU A 120 -4.86 -0.95 -23.88
CA GLU A 120 -6.21 -1.33 -23.50
C GLU A 120 -6.33 -1.45 -21.98
N ASP A 121 -7.46 -0.98 -21.47
CA ASP A 121 -7.77 -1.09 -20.04
C ASP A 121 -7.78 -2.56 -19.60
N VAL A 122 -7.17 -2.85 -18.46
CA VAL A 122 -7.09 -4.19 -17.88
C VAL A 122 -7.99 -4.26 -16.66
N PRO A 123 -9.21 -4.79 -16.77
CA PRO A 123 -10.07 -5.06 -15.62
C PRO A 123 -9.40 -6.05 -14.67
N ILE A 124 -9.54 -5.78 -13.37
CA ILE A 124 -9.05 -6.62 -12.30
C ILE A 124 -10.21 -6.89 -11.36
N SER A 125 -10.59 -8.15 -11.24
CA SER A 125 -11.74 -8.58 -10.45
C SER A 125 -11.41 -9.78 -9.57
N SER A 126 -12.27 -10.09 -8.63
CA SER A 126 -12.19 -11.38 -7.94
C SER A 126 -12.93 -12.46 -8.76
N PHE A 127 -12.58 -13.71 -8.49
CA PHE A 127 -13.25 -14.88 -9.07
C PHE A 127 -13.50 -15.93 -7.98
N ILE A 128 -14.27 -16.98 -8.33
CA ILE A 128 -14.48 -18.12 -7.43
C ILE A 128 -13.48 -19.22 -7.81
N ASP A 129 -12.50 -19.43 -6.95
CA ASP A 129 -11.54 -20.52 -7.15
C ASP A 129 -12.19 -21.89 -6.93
N SER A 130 -11.76 -22.88 -7.68
CA SER A 130 -12.37 -24.22 -7.62
C SER A 130 -12.07 -25.00 -6.34
N GLU A 131 -10.96 -24.67 -5.65
CA GLU A 131 -10.51 -25.33 -4.42
C GLU A 131 -10.75 -24.48 -3.18
N LEU A 132 -10.48 -23.17 -3.26
CA LEU A 132 -10.54 -22.25 -2.15
C LEU A 132 -11.87 -21.48 -2.06
N GLY A 133 -12.67 -21.50 -3.14
CA GLY A 133 -13.94 -20.75 -3.19
C GLY A 133 -13.78 -19.27 -3.52
N PRO A 134 -14.77 -18.45 -3.11
CA PRO A 134 -14.73 -16.98 -3.29
C PRO A 134 -13.70 -16.32 -2.36
N ALA A 135 -13.54 -15.00 -2.50
CA ALA A 135 -12.80 -14.22 -1.52
C ALA A 135 -13.39 -14.37 -0.11
N GLN A 136 -12.53 -14.52 0.89
CA GLN A 136 -12.94 -14.77 2.28
C GLN A 136 -12.10 -13.97 3.27
N PHE A 137 -12.76 -13.51 4.32
CA PHE A 137 -12.13 -13.13 5.57
C PHE A 137 -12.28 -14.26 6.60
N ILE A 138 -11.24 -14.45 7.40
CA ILE A 138 -11.23 -15.41 8.51
C ILE A 138 -11.05 -14.59 9.79
N LEU A 139 -11.98 -14.72 10.72
CA LEU A 139 -11.92 -13.99 11.99
C LEU A 139 -10.78 -14.51 12.90
N ASP A 140 -10.49 -13.79 13.94
CA ASP A 140 -9.45 -14.10 14.91
C ASP A 140 -9.72 -15.37 15.75
N ASP A 141 -10.96 -15.92 15.70
CA ASP A 141 -11.29 -17.23 16.23
C ASP A 141 -10.72 -18.40 15.38
N GLY A 142 -10.17 -18.11 14.21
CA GLY A 142 -9.58 -19.07 13.27
C GLY A 142 -10.55 -20.03 12.60
N THR A 143 -11.85 -19.90 12.83
CA THR A 143 -12.88 -20.83 12.36
C THR A 143 -14.04 -20.16 11.63
N THR A 144 -14.38 -18.94 12.01
CA THR A 144 -15.46 -18.18 11.40
C THR A 144 -14.94 -17.52 10.11
N THR A 145 -15.63 -17.82 9.02
CA THR A 145 -15.33 -17.21 7.70
C THR A 145 -16.56 -16.54 7.14
N PHE A 146 -16.36 -15.44 6.42
CA PHE A 146 -17.41 -14.75 5.66
C PHE A 146 -16.86 -14.16 4.38
N GLU A 147 -17.76 -13.86 3.45
CA GLU A 147 -17.41 -13.30 2.15
C GLU A 147 -17.51 -11.77 2.23
N PRO A 148 -16.38 -11.03 2.08
CA PRO A 148 -16.44 -9.58 1.97
C PRO A 148 -17.07 -9.16 0.64
N VAL A 149 -17.63 -7.97 0.61
CA VAL A 149 -18.02 -7.33 -0.65
C VAL A 149 -16.75 -6.97 -1.42
N ILE A 150 -16.63 -7.47 -2.65
CA ILE A 150 -15.51 -7.11 -3.52
C ILE A 150 -15.89 -5.94 -4.40
N VAL A 151 -15.06 -4.91 -4.37
CA VAL A 151 -15.12 -3.80 -5.33
C VAL A 151 -13.97 -3.99 -6.31
N ASP A 152 -14.30 -4.33 -7.54
CA ASP A 152 -13.36 -4.56 -8.62
C ASP A 152 -12.68 -3.27 -9.06
N GLY A 153 -11.46 -3.39 -9.57
CA GLY A 153 -10.67 -2.28 -10.07
C GLY A 153 -10.20 -2.49 -11.49
N ALA A 154 -9.30 -1.63 -11.93
CA ALA A 154 -8.68 -1.75 -13.24
C ALA A 154 -7.33 -1.04 -13.30
N LEU A 155 -6.49 -1.49 -14.22
CA LEU A 155 -5.40 -0.69 -14.75
C LEU A 155 -5.90 -0.01 -16.03
N VAL A 156 -5.97 1.31 -16.03
CA VAL A 156 -6.54 2.12 -17.10
C VAL A 156 -5.44 2.86 -17.82
N PHE A 157 -5.33 2.63 -19.13
CA PHE A 157 -4.41 3.36 -20.00
C PHE A 157 -5.12 4.58 -20.56
N HIS A 158 -4.60 5.74 -20.27
CA HIS A 158 -5.05 6.94 -20.95
C HIS A 158 -4.08 7.26 -22.08
N PRO A 159 -4.60 7.41 -23.33
CA PRO A 159 -3.82 8.08 -24.33
C PRO A 159 -3.50 9.48 -23.78
N LEU A 160 -2.27 9.94 -24.01
CA LEU A 160 -1.89 11.32 -23.70
C LEU A 160 -2.82 12.28 -24.47
N VAL A 161 -4.03 12.47 -23.99
CA VAL A 161 -4.85 13.63 -24.34
C VAL A 161 -4.23 14.78 -23.57
N VAL A 162 -3.47 15.59 -24.28
CA VAL A 162 -2.75 16.77 -23.75
C VAL A 162 -3.72 17.87 -23.27
N ASP A 163 -4.90 17.53 -22.74
CA ASP A 163 -5.95 18.49 -22.39
C ASP A 163 -6.38 18.48 -20.91
N GLU A 164 -5.86 17.59 -20.08
CA GLU A 164 -5.87 17.83 -18.63
C GLU A 164 -4.43 17.88 -18.14
N PRO A 165 -4.01 18.95 -17.45
CA PRO A 165 -2.70 18.94 -16.84
C PRO A 165 -2.66 17.80 -15.85
N LEU A 166 -1.79 16.83 -16.08
CA LEU A 166 -1.39 15.84 -15.10
C LEU A 166 -1.34 16.59 -13.76
N ASN A 167 -2.10 16.13 -12.76
CA ASN A 167 -2.06 16.74 -11.44
C ASN A 167 -0.71 16.42 -10.77
N LEU A 168 0.35 16.66 -11.55
CA LEU A 168 1.72 16.57 -11.09
C LEU A 168 1.95 17.73 -10.13
N PRO A 169 2.69 17.50 -9.06
CA PRO A 169 2.98 18.57 -8.14
C PRO A 169 3.72 19.68 -8.86
N ASN A 170 3.11 20.85 -8.94
CA ASN A 170 3.71 22.06 -9.52
C ASN A 170 4.69 22.74 -8.56
N LYS A 171 4.77 22.24 -7.31
CA LYS A 171 5.65 22.74 -6.26
C LYS A 171 6.21 21.58 -5.44
N PHE A 172 7.46 21.75 -5.03
CA PHE A 172 8.07 20.95 -4.01
C PHE A 172 7.29 21.14 -2.69
N ASN A 173 6.83 20.06 -2.09
CA ASN A 173 6.03 20.10 -0.86
C ASN A 173 6.44 18.98 0.10
N LEU A 174 6.29 19.25 1.39
CA LEU A 174 6.42 18.29 2.48
C LEU A 174 5.14 18.35 3.28
N GLU A 175 4.43 17.24 3.38
CA GLU A 175 3.13 17.16 4.08
C GLU A 175 3.33 17.01 5.60
N GLU A 176 2.25 17.20 6.36
CA GLU A 176 2.22 16.83 7.76
C GLU A 176 2.24 15.31 7.89
N ASN A 177 3.00 14.83 8.85
CA ASN A 177 3.05 13.39 9.13
C ASN A 177 1.72 12.93 9.76
N TYR A 178 1.29 11.75 9.40
CA TYR A 178 0.08 11.15 9.96
C TYR A 178 0.33 9.69 10.38
N PRO A 179 -0.11 9.30 11.59
CA PRO A 179 -0.65 10.15 12.65
C PRO A 179 0.39 11.09 13.27
N ASN A 180 -0.08 12.19 13.91
CA ASN A 180 0.72 13.10 14.72
C ASN A 180 -0.13 13.67 15.86
N PRO A 181 0.09 13.34 17.15
CA PRO A 181 1.16 12.47 17.65
C PRO A 181 1.06 11.01 17.18
N PHE A 182 2.20 10.29 17.16
CA PHE A 182 2.26 8.89 16.78
C PHE A 182 2.93 8.04 17.86
N ASN A 183 2.65 6.73 17.86
CA ASN A 183 3.21 5.77 18.80
C ASN A 183 4.26 4.87 18.12
N ALA A 184 3.85 3.95 17.24
CA ALA A 184 4.76 2.97 16.64
C ALA A 184 5.42 3.48 15.34
N HIS A 185 4.63 4.11 14.47
CA HIS A 185 5.09 4.63 13.18
C HIS A 185 4.24 5.82 12.73
N THR A 186 4.79 6.57 11.80
CA THR A 186 4.11 7.68 11.14
C THR A 186 4.51 7.75 9.67
N GLU A 187 3.58 8.17 8.83
CA GLU A 187 3.79 8.39 7.41
C GLU A 187 4.06 9.86 7.12
N ILE A 188 4.99 10.13 6.22
CA ILE A 188 5.38 11.46 5.77
C ILE A 188 5.21 11.51 4.26
N GLY A 189 4.23 12.26 3.78
CA GLY A 189 4.02 12.54 2.38
C GLY A 189 4.92 13.68 1.87
N PHE A 190 5.37 13.59 0.62
CA PHE A 190 6.08 14.68 -0.03
C PHE A 190 5.88 14.68 -1.54
N ALA A 191 6.03 15.85 -2.15
CA ALA A 191 5.86 16.07 -3.57
C ALA A 191 7.14 16.60 -4.22
N VAL A 192 7.49 16.04 -5.38
CA VAL A 192 8.64 16.43 -6.19
C VAL A 192 8.14 16.99 -7.52
N SER A 193 8.40 18.27 -7.79
CA SER A 193 7.88 18.97 -8.98
C SER A 193 8.73 18.84 -10.23
N SER A 194 9.96 18.34 -10.11
CA SER A 194 10.87 18.05 -11.22
C SER A 194 11.90 17.03 -10.79
N ARG A 195 12.41 16.25 -11.70
CA ARG A 195 13.45 15.25 -11.43
C ARG A 195 14.64 15.87 -10.72
N CYS A 196 14.91 15.43 -9.49
CA CYS A 196 16.02 15.94 -8.67
C CYS A 196 16.46 14.92 -7.63
N HIS A 197 17.60 15.19 -7.00
CA HIS A 197 18.06 14.43 -5.84
C HIS A 197 17.29 14.89 -4.59
N VAL A 198 16.64 13.95 -3.91
CA VAL A 198 15.85 14.20 -2.70
C VAL A 198 16.47 13.49 -1.51
N ARG A 199 16.43 14.16 -0.36
CA ARG A 199 16.83 13.59 0.92
C ARG A 199 15.83 13.98 2.01
N LEU A 200 15.32 12.99 2.74
CA LEU A 200 14.43 13.17 3.90
C LEU A 200 15.12 12.65 5.15
N ASP A 201 15.49 13.56 6.03
CA ASP A 201 16.20 13.28 7.29
C ASP A 201 15.33 13.59 8.50
N ILE A 202 15.43 12.76 9.54
CA ILE A 202 14.86 12.99 10.87
C ILE A 202 15.93 13.55 11.79
N HIS A 203 15.58 14.55 12.59
CA HIS A 203 16.45 15.22 13.56
C HIS A 203 15.77 15.32 14.93
N ASP A 204 16.55 15.31 15.98
CA ASP A 204 16.09 15.67 17.32
C ASP A 204 16.03 17.19 17.53
N ILE A 205 15.59 17.61 18.73
CA ILE A 205 15.47 19.03 19.11
C ILE A 205 16.81 19.79 19.15
N LEU A 206 17.94 19.07 19.20
CA LEU A 206 19.29 19.64 19.16
C LEU A 206 19.82 19.70 17.72
N GLY A 207 19.03 19.31 16.72
CA GLY A 207 19.45 19.25 15.31
C GLY A 207 20.34 18.08 14.95
N ARG A 208 20.53 17.10 15.84
CA ARG A 208 21.31 15.89 15.55
C ARG A 208 20.49 14.99 14.64
N LYS A 209 21.11 14.54 13.58
CA LYS A 209 20.46 13.59 12.67
C LYS A 209 20.24 12.25 13.37
N ILE A 210 19.02 11.76 13.34
CA ILE A 210 18.57 10.50 13.90
C ILE A 210 18.48 9.42 12.83
N ARG A 211 17.86 9.75 11.68
CA ARG A 211 17.67 8.80 10.59
C ARG A 211 17.54 9.50 9.24
N THR A 212 18.03 8.84 8.18
CA THR A 212 17.72 9.17 6.80
C THR A 212 16.64 8.21 6.32
N LEU A 213 15.44 8.71 6.03
CA LEU A 213 14.34 7.89 5.51
C LEU A 213 14.44 7.69 4.01
N VAL A 214 14.85 8.73 3.30
CA VAL A 214 14.94 8.74 1.84
C VAL A 214 16.23 9.45 1.42
N ALA A 215 16.94 8.87 0.45
CA ALA A 215 18.06 9.52 -0.23
C ALA A 215 18.22 8.93 -1.62
N GLY A 216 18.03 9.72 -2.67
CA GLY A 216 18.12 9.25 -4.06
C GLY A 216 17.56 10.22 -5.08
N GLN A 217 17.56 9.79 -6.33
CA GLN A 217 17.00 10.52 -7.43
C GLN A 217 15.50 10.18 -7.57
N PHE A 218 14.67 11.20 -7.67
CA PHE A 218 13.22 11.08 -7.77
C PHE A 218 12.73 11.83 -9.00
N ASP A 219 11.77 11.25 -9.70
CA ASP A 219 11.05 11.91 -10.77
C ASP A 219 9.93 12.82 -10.22
N THR A 220 9.25 13.55 -11.08
CA THR A 220 8.07 14.33 -10.68
C THR A 220 6.98 13.41 -10.18
N GLY A 221 6.44 13.68 -8.99
CA GLY A 221 5.41 12.81 -8.40
C GLY A 221 5.18 13.06 -6.92
N TYR A 222 4.23 12.29 -6.37
CA TYR A 222 3.92 12.23 -4.94
C TYR A 222 4.51 10.97 -4.33
N TYR A 223 5.15 11.10 -3.16
CA TYR A 223 5.88 10.03 -2.49
C TYR A 223 5.54 9.98 -1.02
N ARG A 224 5.76 8.82 -0.41
CA ARG A 224 5.54 8.60 1.03
C ARG A 224 6.71 7.85 1.65
N ALA A 225 7.06 8.22 2.87
CA ALA A 225 8.07 7.58 3.66
C ALA A 225 7.53 7.27 5.06
N ILE A 226 7.86 6.11 5.61
CA ILE A 226 7.43 5.71 6.95
C ILE A 226 8.59 5.80 7.91
N TRP A 227 8.35 6.37 9.09
CA TRP A 227 9.28 6.34 10.20
C TRP A 227 8.72 5.52 11.37
N ASP A 228 9.48 4.53 11.78
CA ASP A 228 9.17 3.56 12.84
C ASP A 228 9.70 3.97 14.23
N GLY A 229 10.08 5.22 14.43
CA GLY A 229 10.63 5.71 15.69
C GLY A 229 12.02 5.17 16.04
N LYS A 230 12.78 4.68 15.02
CA LYS A 230 14.15 4.18 15.21
C LYS A 230 15.19 5.07 14.52
N SER A 231 16.40 5.02 15.03
CA SER A 231 17.59 5.66 14.43
C SER A 231 18.12 4.88 13.22
N ASP A 232 19.13 5.43 12.53
CA ASP A 232 19.85 4.72 11.43
C ASP A 232 20.44 3.38 11.89
N ASN A 233 20.74 3.22 13.17
CA ASN A 233 21.29 1.99 13.76
C ASN A 233 20.20 1.00 14.24
N GLY A 234 18.92 1.26 13.95
CA GLY A 234 17.80 0.44 14.37
C GLY A 234 17.43 0.53 15.86
N VAL A 235 18.04 1.49 16.60
CA VAL A 235 17.77 1.70 18.02
C VAL A 235 16.55 2.61 18.17
N GLU A 236 15.62 2.21 19.02
CA GLU A 236 14.44 3.00 19.37
C GLU A 236 14.83 4.34 20.01
N VAL A 237 14.16 5.40 19.57
CA VAL A 237 14.40 6.73 20.15
C VAL A 237 13.36 7.03 21.25
N ALA A 238 13.66 7.97 22.14
CA ALA A 238 12.77 8.35 23.24
C ALA A 238 11.52 9.08 22.74
N SER A 239 10.43 9.04 23.52
CA SER A 239 9.29 9.94 23.31
C SER A 239 9.75 11.40 23.32
N GLY A 240 9.21 12.19 22.43
CA GLY A 240 9.59 13.60 22.33
C GLY A 240 9.30 14.23 20.97
N LEU A 241 9.71 15.49 20.86
CA LEU A 241 9.59 16.28 19.65
C LEU A 241 10.76 16.00 18.72
N TYR A 242 10.43 15.72 17.44
CA TYR A 242 11.36 15.50 16.35
C TYR A 242 11.05 16.43 15.18
N PHE A 243 12.03 16.64 14.34
CA PHE A 243 11.89 17.40 13.10
C PHE A 243 12.23 16.49 11.92
N TYR A 244 11.49 16.60 10.84
CA TYR A 244 11.83 15.98 9.58
C TYR A 244 12.04 17.05 8.53
N THR A 245 13.08 16.85 7.73
CA THR A 245 13.54 17.84 6.75
C THR A 245 13.69 17.18 5.39
N LEU A 246 12.93 17.64 4.44
CA LEU A 246 13.07 17.30 3.04
C LEU A 246 13.96 18.30 2.34
N LYS A 247 15.01 17.81 1.67
CA LYS A 247 16.01 18.64 0.98
C LYS A 247 16.14 18.21 -0.48
N THR A 248 16.29 19.21 -1.34
CA THR A 248 16.76 19.07 -2.71
C THR A 248 17.91 20.05 -2.93
N GLU A 249 18.49 20.10 -4.14
CA GLU A 249 19.48 21.10 -4.50
C GLU A 249 18.92 22.54 -4.46
N ALA A 250 17.62 22.70 -4.74
CA ALA A 250 16.96 24.00 -4.87
C ALA A 250 16.13 24.42 -3.65
N ALA A 251 15.72 23.48 -2.79
CA ALA A 251 14.78 23.76 -1.71
C ALA A 251 15.04 22.92 -0.46
N SER A 252 14.62 23.45 0.69
CA SER A 252 14.62 22.73 1.97
C SER A 252 13.37 23.11 2.76
N VAL A 253 12.60 22.12 3.18
CA VAL A 253 11.38 22.29 3.99
C VAL A 253 11.47 21.39 5.21
N SER A 254 11.15 21.94 6.39
CA SER A 254 11.15 21.19 7.65
C SER A 254 9.80 21.28 8.33
N ARG A 255 9.40 20.19 8.99
CA ARG A 255 8.21 20.10 9.83
C ARG A 255 8.54 19.40 11.15
N LYS A 256 7.65 19.52 12.13
CA LYS A 256 7.77 18.90 13.45
C LYS A 256 6.78 17.75 13.61
N MET A 257 7.15 16.77 14.43
CA MET A 257 6.28 15.64 14.81
C MET A 257 6.51 15.26 16.27
N LEU A 258 5.51 14.64 16.89
CA LEU A 258 5.55 14.22 18.29
C LEU A 258 5.41 12.70 18.39
N LEU A 259 6.45 12.06 18.91
CA LEU A 259 6.46 10.64 19.24
C LEU A 259 6.01 10.45 20.71
N LEU A 260 5.01 9.62 20.91
CA LEU A 260 4.52 9.17 22.22
C LEU A 260 4.68 7.64 22.30
N LYS A 261 5.32 7.17 23.34
CA LYS A 261 5.43 5.73 23.66
C LYS A 261 4.66 5.42 24.91
#